data_04bf42846a57473e4f359b6d8d032653
#
_entry.id   04bf42846a57473e4f359b6d8d032653
#
_cell.length_a   1.000
_cell.length_b   1.000
_cell.length_c   1.000
_cell.angle_alpha   90.00
_cell.angle_beta   90.00
_cell.angle_gamma   90.00
#
_symmetry.space_group_name_H-M   'P 1'
#
loop_
_entity.id
_entity.type
_entity.pdbx_description
1 polymer ?
#
loop_
_entity_poly.entity_id
_entity_poly.type
_entity_poly.pdbx_seq_one_letter_code
_entity_poly.pdbx_strand_id
1 'polypeptide(L)'
;MASAAEQLASRFNFGALARAEELKKRIWFTLGALIIYRLGTYIPVPGVDPVELARLVQQNSTGILGWINGLAGGALGRMAIFALNIMPYISASIIIQLMTSVSPHLEQLKKEGEQGRKRINQYTRYGTVILAALQAYGISVGLEGQGNIVLDPGWFFRISTVITLTGGTVFLMWLGEQITARGIGNGISLIIFSGIVANLPLGLGALFELGRTGQLSTFTILGIVVGGLAVIAFIVFVERAQRRLLIQYPKRQTGNQVAQAEKSHLPLKLNTSGVIPPIFASSLLLLPITVANFSQGQGPDWLNYITALLGHGQPLFIALYVALIVFFAFFYTAIMFNPKDTAENLKKYGGFIPGIRPGERTAEYIDYVLTRVTAIGALYLAFVCVLPEFLTTFAGIPFYFGGTSLLIVVSVTMDTVAQIQGHLLAQQYEKLIKRTNLRGARR
;
A
#
# COMPACT_ATOMS: atom_id res chain seq x y z
N MET A 1 16.80 19.43 25.70
CA MET A 1 16.41 18.69 24.49
C MET A 1 14.96 18.29 24.63
N ALA A 2 14.05 18.95 23.90
CA ALA A 2 12.64 18.59 23.93
C ALA A 2 12.49 17.15 23.41
N SER A 3 11.66 16.35 24.08
CA SER A 3 11.42 14.96 23.69
C SER A 3 10.85 14.89 22.25
N ALA A 4 11.10 13.80 21.52
CA ALA A 4 10.56 13.62 20.16
C ALA A 4 9.03 13.75 20.14
N ALA A 5 8.35 13.43 21.24
CA ALA A 5 6.92 13.59 21.43
C ALA A 5 6.50 15.06 21.54
N GLU A 6 7.25 15.90 22.25
CA GLU A 6 7.01 17.35 22.33
C GLU A 6 7.25 18.06 21.01
N GLN A 7 8.26 17.65 20.24
CA GLN A 7 8.48 18.16 18.88
C GLN A 7 7.39 17.73 17.90
N LEU A 8 6.79 16.55 18.07
CA LEU A 8 5.63 16.12 17.32
C LEU A 8 4.37 16.90 17.72
N ALA A 9 4.12 17.08 19.02
CA ALA A 9 2.97 17.81 19.52
C ALA A 9 3.03 19.31 19.18
N SER A 10 4.21 19.92 19.22
CA SER A 10 4.39 21.34 18.82
C SER A 10 4.25 21.58 17.32
N ARG A 11 4.48 20.55 16.49
CA ARG A 11 4.28 20.59 15.04
C ARG A 11 2.82 20.39 14.62
N PHE A 12 2.00 19.71 15.45
CA PHE A 12 0.55 19.58 15.25
C PHE A 12 -0.20 20.77 15.86
N ASN A 13 -0.13 21.91 15.20
CA ASN A 13 -0.95 23.07 15.59
C ASN A 13 -2.37 22.85 15.07
N PHE A 14 -3.25 22.19 15.86
CA PHE A 14 -4.68 22.00 15.54
C PHE A 14 -5.37 23.32 15.21
N GLY A 15 -4.93 24.43 15.80
CA GLY A 15 -5.39 25.77 15.47
C GLY A 15 -5.02 26.24 14.05
N ALA A 16 -3.88 25.78 13.52
CA ALA A 16 -3.48 26.04 12.13
C ALA A 16 -4.31 25.21 11.15
N LEU A 17 -4.62 23.96 11.50
CA LEU A 17 -5.50 23.07 10.74
C LEU A 17 -6.93 23.67 10.64
N ALA A 18 -7.44 24.20 11.73
CA ALA A 18 -8.77 24.83 11.78
C ALA A 18 -8.89 26.06 10.87
N ARG A 19 -7.79 26.77 10.61
CA ARG A 19 -7.72 27.97 9.77
C ARG A 19 -7.41 27.70 8.30
N ALA A 20 -7.16 26.44 7.91
CA ALA A 20 -6.80 26.02 6.57
C ALA A 20 -8.03 25.49 5.83
N GLU A 21 -8.85 26.39 5.26
CA GLU A 21 -10.12 26.01 4.60
C GLU A 21 -9.95 25.02 3.45
N GLU A 22 -8.92 25.19 2.62
CA GLU A 22 -8.66 24.31 1.49
C GLU A 22 -8.29 22.90 1.96
N LEU A 23 -7.44 22.79 2.98
CA LEU A 23 -7.07 21.52 3.59
C LEU A 23 -8.27 20.83 4.23
N LYS A 24 -9.15 21.57 4.89
CA LYS A 24 -10.42 21.06 5.42
C LYS A 24 -11.30 20.45 4.33
N LYS A 25 -11.49 21.14 3.20
CA LYS A 25 -12.26 20.62 2.07
C LYS A 25 -11.68 19.30 1.55
N ARG A 26 -10.35 19.19 1.43
CA ARG A 26 -9.67 17.97 1.02
C ARG A 26 -9.85 16.82 2.02
N ILE A 27 -9.74 17.09 3.32
CA ILE A 27 -9.97 16.09 4.38
C ILE A 27 -11.42 15.60 4.33
N TRP A 28 -12.39 16.48 4.28
CA TRP A 28 -13.81 16.11 4.23
C TRP A 28 -14.16 15.32 2.97
N PHE A 29 -13.56 15.68 1.83
CA PHE A 29 -13.72 14.91 0.60
C PHE A 29 -13.18 13.49 0.75
N THR A 30 -11.98 13.35 1.34
CA THR A 30 -11.37 12.02 1.58
C THR A 30 -12.25 11.18 2.52
N LEU A 31 -12.70 11.76 3.64
CA LEU A 31 -13.58 11.06 4.58
C LEU A 31 -14.91 10.66 3.93
N GLY A 32 -15.54 11.56 3.16
CA GLY A 32 -16.76 11.25 2.42
C GLY A 32 -16.58 10.12 1.42
N ALA A 33 -15.47 10.11 0.69
CA ALA A 33 -15.15 9.03 -0.24
C ALA A 33 -14.94 7.67 0.48
N LEU A 34 -14.28 7.67 1.64
CA LEU A 34 -14.10 6.46 2.45
C LEU A 34 -15.44 5.94 3.04
N ILE A 35 -16.37 6.84 3.38
CA ILE A 35 -17.72 6.46 3.81
C ILE A 35 -18.47 5.80 2.64
N ILE A 36 -18.40 6.35 1.42
CA ILE A 36 -19.01 5.76 0.22
C ILE A 36 -18.43 4.37 -0.03
N TYR A 37 -17.10 4.23 0.03
CA TYR A 37 -16.46 2.92 -0.05
C TYR A 37 -17.03 1.96 1.00
N ARG A 38 -17.13 2.38 2.24
CA ARG A 38 -17.60 1.52 3.32
C ARG A 38 -19.07 1.10 3.14
N LEU A 39 -19.93 2.00 2.70
CA LEU A 39 -21.33 1.67 2.39
C LEU A 39 -21.43 0.59 1.29
N GLY A 40 -20.63 0.70 0.23
CA GLY A 40 -20.63 -0.29 -0.85
C GLY A 40 -20.12 -1.69 -0.42
N THR A 41 -19.34 -1.80 0.67
CA THR A 41 -18.94 -3.11 1.23
C THR A 41 -20.08 -3.86 1.93
N TYR A 42 -21.25 -3.26 2.07
CA TYR A 42 -22.45 -3.87 2.65
C TYR A 42 -23.54 -4.17 1.61
N ILE A 43 -23.41 -3.73 0.37
CA ILE A 43 -24.38 -3.99 -0.69
C ILE A 43 -24.05 -5.36 -1.31
N PRO A 44 -24.89 -6.41 -1.10
CA PRO A 44 -24.60 -7.74 -1.61
C PRO A 44 -24.83 -7.84 -3.12
N VAL A 45 -24.12 -8.78 -3.76
CA VAL A 45 -24.37 -9.16 -5.16
C VAL A 45 -25.69 -9.94 -5.24
N PRO A 46 -26.56 -9.65 -6.22
CA PRO A 46 -27.83 -10.38 -6.38
C PRO A 46 -27.60 -11.88 -6.64
N GLY A 47 -28.47 -12.73 -6.06
CA GLY A 47 -28.49 -14.17 -6.30
C GLY A 47 -27.60 -15.01 -5.37
N VAL A 48 -27.00 -14.41 -4.36
CA VAL A 48 -26.19 -15.11 -3.34
C VAL A 48 -26.92 -15.16 -2.01
N ASP A 49 -26.98 -16.34 -1.37
CA ASP A 49 -27.53 -16.48 -0.02
C ASP A 49 -26.48 -16.00 1.03
N PRO A 50 -26.78 -14.93 1.78
CA PRO A 50 -25.83 -14.38 2.73
C PRO A 50 -25.57 -15.29 3.93
N VAL A 51 -26.52 -16.18 4.31
CA VAL A 51 -26.39 -17.04 5.48
C VAL A 51 -25.45 -18.20 5.19
N GLU A 52 -25.65 -18.89 4.06
CA GLU A 52 -24.78 -20.00 3.67
C GLU A 52 -23.36 -19.50 3.33
N LEU A 53 -23.23 -18.34 2.70
CA LEU A 53 -21.95 -17.72 2.45
C LEU A 53 -21.19 -17.39 3.76
N ALA A 54 -21.90 -16.84 4.77
CA ALA A 54 -21.28 -16.52 6.05
C ALA A 54 -20.76 -17.79 6.76
N ARG A 55 -21.50 -18.90 6.70
CA ARG A 55 -21.06 -20.21 7.23
C ARG A 55 -19.79 -20.70 6.56
N LEU A 56 -19.73 -20.62 5.24
CA LEU A 56 -18.57 -21.05 4.46
C LEU A 56 -17.33 -20.23 4.76
N VAL A 57 -17.48 -18.90 4.87
CA VAL A 57 -16.38 -18.00 5.22
C VAL A 57 -15.89 -18.24 6.64
N GLN A 58 -16.77 -18.54 7.59
CA GLN A 58 -16.37 -18.91 8.95
C GLN A 58 -15.59 -20.22 9.00
N GLN A 59 -15.98 -21.22 8.23
CA GLN A 59 -15.25 -22.50 8.13
C GLN A 59 -13.85 -22.33 7.53
N ASN A 60 -13.68 -21.40 6.58
CA ASN A 60 -12.41 -21.12 5.88
C ASN A 60 -11.71 -19.84 6.38
N SER A 61 -12.06 -19.35 7.58
CA SER A 61 -11.56 -18.09 8.12
C SER A 61 -10.05 -18.06 8.38
N THR A 62 -9.44 -19.21 8.63
CA THR A 62 -7.99 -19.38 8.86
C THR A 62 -7.16 -19.53 7.60
N GLY A 63 -7.80 -19.62 6.41
CA GLY A 63 -7.12 -19.78 5.13
C GLY A 63 -6.91 -18.47 4.38
N ILE A 64 -6.48 -18.61 3.12
CA ILE A 64 -6.23 -17.50 2.19
C ILE A 64 -7.49 -16.65 1.96
N LEU A 65 -8.67 -17.26 1.92
CA LEU A 65 -9.96 -16.57 1.82
C LEU A 65 -10.19 -15.62 3.00
N GLY A 66 -9.85 -16.04 4.22
CA GLY A 66 -9.91 -15.19 5.41
C GLY A 66 -8.97 -13.98 5.31
N TRP A 67 -7.76 -14.18 4.79
CA TRP A 67 -6.80 -13.11 4.59
C TRP A 67 -7.26 -12.08 3.53
N ILE A 68 -7.74 -12.56 2.35
CA ILE A 68 -8.32 -11.68 1.31
C ILE A 68 -9.53 -10.92 1.85
N ASN A 69 -10.40 -11.61 2.60
CA ASN A 69 -11.56 -11.00 3.22
C ASN A 69 -11.15 -9.93 4.25
N GLY A 70 -10.04 -10.15 4.96
CA GLY A 70 -9.43 -9.16 5.85
C GLY A 70 -8.99 -7.89 5.14
N LEU A 71 -8.29 -8.02 4.00
CA LEU A 71 -7.87 -6.89 3.17
C LEU A 71 -9.07 -6.16 2.51
N ALA A 72 -10.12 -6.90 2.14
CA ALA A 72 -11.34 -6.34 1.57
C ALA A 72 -12.30 -5.74 2.62
N GLY A 73 -11.92 -5.70 3.90
CA GLY A 73 -12.78 -5.15 4.96
C GLY A 73 -14.05 -5.95 5.21
N GLY A 74 -14.04 -7.26 4.97
CA GLY A 74 -15.17 -8.15 5.10
C GLY A 74 -16.11 -8.17 3.87
N ALA A 75 -15.79 -7.47 2.79
CA ALA A 75 -16.64 -7.38 1.61
C ALA A 75 -16.75 -8.72 0.86
N LEU A 76 -15.68 -9.52 0.83
CA LEU A 76 -15.70 -10.84 0.21
C LEU A 76 -16.61 -11.81 0.98
N GLY A 77 -16.52 -11.81 2.29
CA GLY A 77 -17.36 -12.67 3.15
C GLY A 77 -18.85 -12.35 3.12
N ARG A 78 -19.21 -11.17 2.62
CA ARG A 78 -20.61 -10.73 2.39
C ARG A 78 -20.98 -10.75 0.92
N MET A 79 -20.05 -11.15 0.06
CA MET A 79 -20.17 -11.06 -1.39
C MET A 79 -20.73 -9.71 -1.84
N ALA A 80 -20.12 -8.64 -1.33
CA ALA A 80 -20.53 -7.28 -1.66
C ALA A 80 -20.05 -6.88 -3.06
N ILE A 81 -20.63 -5.81 -3.61
CA ILE A 81 -20.22 -5.25 -4.93
C ILE A 81 -18.72 -4.91 -5.00
N PHE A 82 -18.08 -4.66 -3.85
CA PHE A 82 -16.64 -4.41 -3.73
C PHE A 82 -15.85 -5.63 -3.23
N ALA A 83 -16.35 -6.85 -3.44
CA ALA A 83 -15.69 -8.07 -2.98
C ALA A 83 -14.27 -8.24 -3.57
N LEU A 84 -14.04 -7.87 -4.82
CA LEU A 84 -12.71 -7.87 -5.44
C LEU A 84 -11.80 -6.75 -4.92
N ASN A 85 -12.36 -5.75 -4.23
CA ASN A 85 -11.62 -4.56 -3.77
C ASN A 85 -10.82 -3.93 -4.93
N ILE A 86 -9.63 -3.43 -4.66
CA ILE A 86 -8.68 -2.81 -5.61
C ILE A 86 -7.65 -3.85 -6.13
N MET A 87 -7.75 -5.13 -5.74
CA MET A 87 -6.75 -6.15 -6.10
C MET A 87 -6.53 -6.28 -7.61
N PRO A 88 -7.55 -6.31 -8.50
CA PRO A 88 -7.34 -6.38 -9.94
C PRO A 88 -6.55 -5.18 -10.49
N TYR A 89 -6.76 -3.99 -9.92
CA TYR A 89 -6.01 -2.79 -10.31
C TYR A 89 -4.53 -2.88 -9.89
N ILE A 90 -4.24 -3.39 -8.69
CA ILE A 90 -2.88 -3.58 -8.23
C ILE A 90 -2.16 -4.55 -9.15
N SER A 91 -2.77 -5.70 -9.45
CA SER A 91 -2.22 -6.71 -10.35
C SER A 91 -1.97 -6.15 -11.75
N ALA A 92 -2.92 -5.41 -12.32
CA ALA A 92 -2.75 -4.75 -13.61
C ALA A 92 -1.62 -3.72 -13.59
N SER A 93 -1.53 -2.93 -12.52
CA SER A 93 -0.47 -1.93 -12.36
C SER A 93 0.93 -2.58 -12.29
N ILE A 94 1.06 -3.71 -11.58
CA ILE A 94 2.30 -4.49 -11.53
C ILE A 94 2.69 -4.98 -12.92
N ILE A 95 1.76 -5.62 -13.63
CA ILE A 95 1.99 -6.16 -14.97
C ILE A 95 2.45 -5.05 -15.91
N ILE A 96 1.77 -3.91 -15.92
CA ILE A 96 2.14 -2.78 -16.76
C ILE A 96 3.50 -2.18 -16.36
N GLN A 97 3.81 -2.08 -15.07
CA GLN A 97 5.12 -1.60 -14.60
C GLN A 97 6.26 -2.55 -14.99
N LEU A 98 6.05 -3.87 -14.87
CA LEU A 98 7.00 -4.86 -15.37
C LEU A 98 7.16 -4.74 -16.89
N MET A 99 6.08 -4.60 -17.63
CA MET A 99 6.10 -4.41 -19.08
C MET A 99 6.82 -3.14 -19.50
N THR A 100 6.79 -2.05 -18.70
CA THR A 100 7.54 -0.83 -19.02
C THR A 100 9.05 -1.01 -18.93
N SER A 101 9.54 -1.99 -18.18
CA SER A 101 10.97 -2.31 -18.09
C SER A 101 11.44 -3.29 -19.17
N VAL A 102 10.52 -4.06 -19.76
CA VAL A 102 10.84 -5.09 -20.78
C VAL A 102 10.56 -4.58 -22.20
N SER A 103 9.50 -3.79 -22.38
CA SER A 103 9.09 -3.32 -23.72
C SER A 103 9.69 -1.97 -24.06
N PRO A 104 10.50 -1.85 -25.14
CA PRO A 104 11.08 -0.58 -25.57
C PRO A 104 10.03 0.50 -25.87
N HIS A 105 8.86 0.11 -26.38
CA HIS A 105 7.77 1.02 -26.67
C HIS A 105 7.19 1.69 -25.40
N LEU A 106 6.98 0.90 -24.35
CA LEU A 106 6.47 1.43 -23.08
C LEU A 106 7.55 2.24 -22.33
N GLU A 107 8.82 1.88 -22.49
CA GLU A 107 9.93 2.67 -21.96
C GLU A 107 10.00 4.06 -22.62
N GLN A 108 9.81 4.13 -23.94
CA GLN A 108 9.73 5.41 -24.65
C GLN A 108 8.57 6.26 -24.17
N LEU A 109 7.37 5.68 -24.02
CA LEU A 109 6.21 6.36 -23.45
C LEU A 109 6.51 6.91 -22.05
N LYS A 110 7.23 6.18 -21.20
CA LYS A 110 7.63 6.65 -19.87
C LYS A 110 8.55 7.89 -19.98
N LYS A 111 9.40 7.99 -21.01
CA LYS A 111 10.29 9.13 -21.25
C LYS A 111 9.57 10.35 -21.81
N GLU A 112 8.37 10.20 -22.40
CA GLU A 112 7.55 11.30 -22.92
C GLU A 112 6.92 12.19 -21.81
N GLY A 113 7.16 11.88 -20.53
CA GLY A 113 6.68 12.68 -19.40
C GLY A 113 5.20 12.50 -19.10
N GLU A 114 4.44 13.60 -18.94
CA GLU A 114 3.04 13.53 -18.51
C GLU A 114 2.09 12.87 -19.53
N GLN A 115 2.33 13.07 -20.82
CA GLN A 115 1.49 12.45 -21.86
C GLN A 115 1.66 10.93 -21.89
N GLY A 116 2.91 10.47 -21.81
CA GLY A 116 3.20 9.05 -21.74
C GLY A 116 2.64 8.38 -20.47
N ARG A 117 2.74 9.06 -19.31
CA ARG A 117 2.12 8.57 -18.06
C ARG A 117 0.61 8.43 -18.18
N LYS A 118 -0.09 9.35 -18.84
CA LYS A 118 -1.53 9.24 -19.07
C LYS A 118 -1.87 8.00 -19.89
N ARG A 119 -1.11 7.68 -20.94
CA ARG A 119 -1.30 6.47 -21.75
C ARG A 119 -1.02 5.18 -20.96
N ILE A 120 0.05 5.15 -20.18
CA ILE A 120 0.37 4.02 -19.30
C ILE A 120 -0.77 3.78 -18.31
N ASN A 121 -1.31 4.83 -17.70
CA ASN A 121 -2.46 4.73 -16.81
C ASN A 121 -3.72 4.21 -17.53
N GLN A 122 -3.95 4.58 -18.80
CA GLN A 122 -5.04 4.01 -19.58
C GLN A 122 -4.88 2.51 -19.81
N TYR A 123 -3.68 2.04 -20.15
CA TYR A 123 -3.40 0.60 -20.27
C TYR A 123 -3.63 -0.14 -18.95
N THR A 124 -3.24 0.46 -17.82
CA THR A 124 -3.52 -0.08 -16.49
C THR A 124 -5.02 -0.21 -16.25
N ARG A 125 -5.82 0.79 -16.61
CA ARG A 125 -7.29 0.74 -16.48
C ARG A 125 -7.90 -0.38 -17.33
N TYR A 126 -7.49 -0.53 -18.59
CA TYR A 126 -7.97 -1.63 -19.45
C TYR A 126 -7.56 -2.99 -18.90
N GLY A 127 -6.30 -3.14 -18.46
CA GLY A 127 -5.84 -4.35 -17.78
C GLY A 127 -6.65 -4.68 -16.52
N THR A 128 -7.02 -3.66 -15.75
CA THR A 128 -7.87 -3.81 -14.57
C THR A 128 -9.24 -4.37 -14.91
N VAL A 129 -9.88 -3.86 -15.94
CA VAL A 129 -11.21 -4.34 -16.37
C VAL A 129 -11.15 -5.81 -16.81
N ILE A 130 -10.13 -6.18 -17.59
CA ILE A 130 -9.95 -7.56 -18.05
C ILE A 130 -9.71 -8.50 -16.85
N LEU A 131 -8.78 -8.14 -15.95
CA LEU A 131 -8.47 -8.98 -14.79
C LEU A 131 -9.66 -9.06 -13.83
N ALA A 132 -10.37 -7.96 -13.61
CA ALA A 132 -11.56 -7.96 -12.76
C ALA A 132 -12.67 -8.86 -13.34
N ALA A 133 -12.90 -8.82 -14.64
CA ALA A 133 -13.90 -9.67 -15.31
C ALA A 133 -13.51 -11.16 -15.22
N LEU A 134 -12.23 -11.50 -15.42
CA LEU A 134 -11.73 -12.88 -15.28
C LEU A 134 -11.88 -13.38 -13.84
N GLN A 135 -11.48 -12.59 -12.85
CA GLN A 135 -11.59 -12.94 -11.44
C GLN A 135 -13.05 -13.05 -11.00
N ALA A 136 -13.92 -12.13 -11.45
CA ALA A 136 -15.35 -12.15 -11.15
C ALA A 136 -16.03 -13.39 -11.74
N TYR A 137 -15.69 -13.75 -12.98
CA TYR A 137 -16.19 -14.98 -13.62
C TYR A 137 -15.78 -16.22 -12.83
N GLY A 138 -14.54 -16.28 -12.44
CA GLY A 138 -14.09 -17.39 -11.67
C GLY A 138 -14.72 -17.51 -10.29
N ILE A 139 -14.92 -16.39 -9.58
CA ILE A 139 -15.64 -16.40 -8.32
C ILE A 139 -17.08 -16.88 -8.55
N SER A 140 -17.75 -16.45 -9.62
CA SER A 140 -19.13 -16.88 -9.92
C SER A 140 -19.23 -18.38 -10.14
N VAL A 141 -18.29 -18.97 -10.90
CA VAL A 141 -18.24 -20.42 -11.14
C VAL A 141 -17.89 -21.17 -9.83
N GLY A 142 -16.96 -20.63 -9.04
CA GLY A 142 -16.59 -21.21 -7.76
C GLY A 142 -17.75 -21.25 -6.74
N LEU A 143 -18.59 -20.22 -6.72
CA LEU A 143 -19.77 -20.17 -5.86
C LEU A 143 -20.86 -21.14 -6.31
N GLU A 144 -21.11 -21.27 -7.61
CA GLU A 144 -22.06 -22.26 -8.15
C GLU A 144 -21.64 -23.69 -7.82
N GLY A 145 -20.34 -23.98 -7.82
CA GLY A 145 -19.82 -25.32 -7.52
C GLY A 145 -19.98 -25.75 -6.06
N GLN A 146 -20.26 -24.83 -5.15
CA GLN A 146 -20.40 -25.12 -3.73
C GLN A 146 -21.85 -25.34 -3.26
N GLY A 147 -22.77 -25.61 -4.19
CA GLY A 147 -24.09 -26.30 -4.01
C GLY A 147 -25.05 -25.49 -3.22
N ASN A 148 -25.37 -24.75 -2.46
CA ASN A 148 -26.47 -24.08 -1.76
C ASN A 148 -26.31 -22.56 -1.59
N ILE A 149 -25.23 -21.99 -2.14
CA ILE A 149 -24.91 -20.57 -1.93
C ILE A 149 -25.60 -19.70 -2.96
N VAL A 150 -25.79 -20.22 -4.17
CA VAL A 150 -26.42 -19.51 -5.28
C VAL A 150 -27.89 -19.93 -5.36
N LEU A 151 -28.81 -18.97 -5.30
CA LEU A 151 -30.25 -19.23 -5.33
C LEU A 151 -30.67 -19.81 -6.69
N ASP A 152 -30.23 -19.23 -7.78
CA ASP A 152 -30.51 -19.66 -9.15
C ASP A 152 -29.20 -19.81 -9.94
N PRO A 153 -28.56 -21.01 -9.94
CA PRO A 153 -27.33 -21.22 -10.71
C PRO A 153 -27.59 -21.18 -12.21
N GLY A 154 -26.73 -20.46 -12.95
CA GLY A 154 -26.86 -20.37 -14.41
C GLY A 154 -26.15 -19.16 -15.01
N TRP A 155 -26.24 -19.05 -16.35
CA TRP A 155 -25.60 -17.98 -17.10
C TRP A 155 -26.02 -16.59 -16.64
N PHE A 156 -27.26 -16.41 -16.21
CA PHE A 156 -27.76 -15.13 -15.72
C PHE A 156 -27.00 -14.69 -14.45
N PHE A 157 -26.82 -15.59 -13.49
CA PHE A 157 -26.04 -15.33 -12.29
C PHE A 157 -24.59 -14.99 -12.61
N ARG A 158 -23.94 -15.75 -13.50
CA ARG A 158 -22.55 -15.51 -13.89
C ARG A 158 -22.37 -14.13 -14.50
N ILE A 159 -23.20 -13.77 -15.48
CA ILE A 159 -23.15 -12.47 -16.18
C ILE A 159 -23.43 -11.34 -15.19
N SER A 160 -24.46 -11.46 -14.36
CA SER A 160 -24.82 -10.47 -13.34
C SER A 160 -23.68 -10.23 -12.37
N THR A 161 -23.07 -11.31 -11.85
CA THR A 161 -21.94 -11.25 -10.93
C THR A 161 -20.71 -10.61 -11.57
N VAL A 162 -20.38 -10.98 -12.82
CA VAL A 162 -19.23 -10.40 -13.54
C VAL A 162 -19.43 -8.90 -13.74
N ILE A 163 -20.61 -8.48 -14.19
CA ILE A 163 -20.90 -7.05 -14.42
C ILE A 163 -20.84 -6.29 -13.08
N THR A 164 -21.44 -6.83 -12.03
CA THR A 164 -21.50 -6.17 -10.72
C THR A 164 -20.13 -6.02 -10.09
N LEU A 165 -19.32 -7.08 -10.02
CA LEU A 165 -18.00 -7.05 -9.41
C LEU A 165 -17.00 -6.23 -10.24
N THR A 166 -17.05 -6.34 -11.56
CA THR A 166 -16.20 -5.52 -12.45
C THR A 166 -16.56 -4.05 -12.33
N GLY A 167 -17.86 -3.74 -12.35
CA GLY A 167 -18.37 -2.37 -12.14
C GLY A 167 -17.94 -1.81 -10.79
N GLY A 168 -18.01 -2.60 -9.73
CA GLY A 168 -17.56 -2.24 -8.39
C GLY A 168 -16.05 -1.93 -8.37
N THR A 169 -15.23 -2.76 -8.99
CA THR A 169 -13.78 -2.53 -9.08
C THR A 169 -13.43 -1.27 -9.87
N VAL A 170 -14.10 -1.04 -11.00
CA VAL A 170 -13.92 0.18 -11.82
C VAL A 170 -14.33 1.43 -11.04
N PHE A 171 -15.42 1.34 -10.28
CA PHE A 171 -15.85 2.44 -9.41
C PHE A 171 -14.81 2.73 -8.31
N LEU A 172 -14.26 1.70 -7.67
CA LEU A 172 -13.22 1.86 -6.64
C LEU A 172 -11.92 2.45 -7.22
N MET A 173 -11.54 2.03 -8.41
CA MET A 173 -10.41 2.62 -9.13
C MET A 173 -10.63 4.11 -9.37
N TRP A 174 -11.79 4.49 -9.91
CA TRP A 174 -12.16 5.88 -10.12
C TRP A 174 -12.20 6.66 -8.80
N LEU A 175 -12.78 6.09 -7.75
CA LEU A 175 -12.85 6.71 -6.41
C LEU A 175 -11.44 6.96 -5.85
N GLY A 176 -10.52 5.99 -5.97
CA GLY A 176 -9.13 6.12 -5.57
C GLY A 176 -8.39 7.24 -6.31
N GLU A 177 -8.64 7.37 -7.63
CA GLU A 177 -8.10 8.46 -8.43
C GLU A 177 -8.65 9.83 -8.00
N GLN A 178 -9.96 9.91 -7.69
CA GLN A 178 -10.57 11.15 -7.18
C GLN A 178 -10.00 11.56 -5.80
N ILE A 179 -9.80 10.60 -4.90
CA ILE A 179 -9.16 10.87 -3.61
C ILE A 179 -7.74 11.41 -3.82
N THR A 180 -6.97 10.80 -4.71
CA THR A 180 -5.59 11.23 -5.01
C THR A 180 -5.56 12.64 -5.63
N ALA A 181 -6.51 12.96 -6.52
CA ALA A 181 -6.55 14.24 -7.22
C ALA A 181 -7.10 15.39 -6.35
N ARG A 182 -8.16 15.15 -5.58
CA ARG A 182 -8.92 16.17 -4.86
C ARG A 182 -8.84 16.06 -3.34
N GLY A 183 -8.42 14.92 -2.83
CA GLY A 183 -8.29 14.63 -1.40
C GLY A 183 -6.88 14.83 -0.87
N ILE A 184 -6.55 14.04 0.14
CA ILE A 184 -5.24 13.94 0.78
C ILE A 184 -4.82 12.47 0.78
N GLY A 185 -3.55 12.22 0.52
CA GLY A 185 -3.01 10.88 0.49
C GLY A 185 -3.13 10.19 -0.88
N ASN A 186 -2.59 8.99 -0.95
CA ASN A 186 -2.81 8.10 -2.10
C ASN A 186 -4.17 7.40 -1.93
N GLY A 187 -5.13 7.70 -2.80
CA GLY A 187 -6.49 7.20 -2.67
C GLY A 187 -6.59 5.67 -2.68
N ILE A 188 -5.76 4.99 -3.48
CA ILE A 188 -5.73 3.52 -3.54
C ILE A 188 -5.26 2.94 -2.20
N SER A 189 -4.18 3.48 -1.66
CA SER A 189 -3.64 3.07 -0.36
C SER A 189 -4.63 3.35 0.78
N LEU A 190 -5.37 4.46 0.72
CA LEU A 190 -6.39 4.81 1.70
C LEU A 190 -7.61 3.90 1.66
N ILE A 191 -8.02 3.42 0.49
CA ILE A 191 -9.11 2.43 0.37
C ILE A 191 -8.69 1.10 1.00
N ILE A 192 -7.47 0.62 0.73
CA ILE A 192 -6.93 -0.60 1.35
C ILE A 192 -6.83 -0.41 2.88
N PHE A 193 -6.28 0.70 3.31
CA PHE A 193 -6.20 1.08 4.73
C PHE A 193 -7.57 1.05 5.43
N SER A 194 -8.59 1.65 4.80
CA SER A 194 -9.95 1.67 5.33
C SER A 194 -10.55 0.27 5.47
N GLY A 195 -10.26 -0.64 4.51
CA GLY A 195 -10.65 -2.03 4.59
C GLY A 195 -10.02 -2.75 5.79
N ILE A 196 -8.72 -2.57 5.98
CA ILE A 196 -7.98 -3.19 7.10
C ILE A 196 -8.44 -2.65 8.45
N VAL A 197 -8.50 -1.32 8.60
CA VAL A 197 -8.89 -0.67 9.87
C VAL A 197 -10.32 -1.02 10.28
N ALA A 198 -11.22 -1.22 9.32
CA ALA A 198 -12.60 -1.59 9.60
C ALA A 198 -12.76 -2.97 10.26
N ASN A 199 -11.80 -3.88 10.07
CA ASN A 199 -11.78 -5.20 10.71
C ASN A 199 -11.07 -5.19 12.07
N LEU A 200 -10.36 -4.12 12.41
CA LEU A 200 -9.58 -4.01 13.64
C LEU A 200 -10.46 -4.16 14.91
N PRO A 201 -11.62 -3.49 15.04
CA PRO A 201 -12.48 -3.66 16.19
C PRO A 201 -13.02 -5.09 16.35
N LEU A 202 -13.35 -5.76 15.23
CA LEU A 202 -13.80 -7.15 15.22
C LEU A 202 -12.70 -8.11 15.68
N GLY A 203 -11.46 -7.92 15.20
CA GLY A 203 -10.31 -8.71 15.63
C GLY A 203 -9.99 -8.54 17.12
N LEU A 204 -10.03 -7.30 17.63
CA LEU A 204 -9.88 -7.04 19.06
C LEU A 204 -11.01 -7.66 19.88
N GLY A 205 -12.26 -7.56 19.43
CA GLY A 205 -13.41 -8.18 20.08
C GLY A 205 -13.24 -9.70 20.18
N ALA A 206 -12.84 -10.37 19.10
CA ALA A 206 -12.56 -11.81 19.09
C ALA A 206 -11.43 -12.19 20.04
N LEU A 207 -10.36 -11.39 20.13
CA LEU A 207 -9.27 -11.62 21.07
C LEU A 207 -9.74 -11.58 22.54
N PHE A 208 -10.57 -10.60 22.90
CA PHE A 208 -11.13 -10.50 24.25
C PHE A 208 -12.13 -11.63 24.55
N GLU A 209 -12.89 -12.08 23.55
CA GLU A 209 -13.82 -13.21 23.70
C GLU A 209 -13.05 -14.52 23.97
N LEU A 210 -11.93 -14.77 23.27
CA LEU A 210 -11.05 -15.91 23.53
C LEU A 210 -10.47 -15.88 24.95
N GLY A 211 -10.20 -14.69 25.48
CA GLY A 211 -9.83 -14.52 26.88
C GLY A 211 -10.96 -14.81 27.85
N ARG A 212 -12.18 -14.36 27.54
CA ARG A 212 -13.37 -14.59 28.36
C ARG A 212 -13.77 -16.07 28.41
N THR A 213 -13.60 -16.79 27.30
CA THR A 213 -13.88 -18.23 27.21
C THR A 213 -12.78 -19.11 27.83
N GLY A 214 -11.69 -18.51 28.31
CA GLY A 214 -10.57 -19.23 28.95
C GLY A 214 -9.66 -19.97 27.97
N GLN A 215 -9.83 -19.80 26.66
CA GLN A 215 -8.96 -20.41 25.65
C GLN A 215 -7.56 -19.75 25.61
N LEU A 216 -7.49 -18.47 25.96
CA LEU A 216 -6.23 -17.74 26.09
C LEU A 216 -6.07 -17.18 27.50
N SER A 217 -4.87 -17.30 28.04
CA SER A 217 -4.56 -16.70 29.35
C SER A 217 -4.51 -15.17 29.25
N THR A 218 -4.88 -14.48 30.30
CA THR A 218 -4.82 -13.01 30.38
C THR A 218 -3.42 -12.48 30.07
N PHE A 219 -2.37 -13.19 30.52
CA PHE A 219 -0.98 -12.83 30.22
C PHE A 219 -0.67 -12.95 28.73
N THR A 220 -1.20 -13.95 28.04
CA THR A 220 -1.03 -14.10 26.58
C THR A 220 -1.69 -12.95 25.85
N ILE A 221 -2.89 -12.53 26.22
CA ILE A 221 -3.59 -11.39 25.61
C ILE A 221 -2.80 -10.10 25.83
N LEU A 222 -2.32 -9.87 27.05
CA LEU A 222 -1.46 -8.71 27.34
C LEU A 222 -0.17 -8.74 26.50
N GLY A 223 0.46 -9.91 26.36
CA GLY A 223 1.64 -10.13 25.52
C GLY A 223 1.37 -9.81 24.04
N ILE A 224 0.22 -10.21 23.50
CA ILE A 224 -0.19 -9.91 22.12
C ILE A 224 -0.36 -8.40 21.92
N VAL A 225 -1.05 -7.72 22.83
CA VAL A 225 -1.28 -6.26 22.73
C VAL A 225 0.03 -5.48 22.83
N VAL A 226 0.86 -5.81 23.82
CA VAL A 226 2.18 -5.17 24.00
C VAL A 226 3.10 -5.49 22.81
N GLY A 227 3.12 -6.72 22.35
CA GLY A 227 3.87 -7.15 21.16
C GLY A 227 3.41 -6.39 19.90
N GLY A 228 2.11 -6.26 19.68
CA GLY A 228 1.56 -5.48 18.57
C GLY A 228 1.99 -4.00 18.61
N LEU A 229 1.93 -3.37 19.80
CA LEU A 229 2.40 -2.00 19.98
C LEU A 229 3.91 -1.87 19.75
N ALA A 230 4.71 -2.85 20.18
CA ALA A 230 6.15 -2.89 19.95
C ALA A 230 6.46 -3.01 18.43
N VAL A 231 5.73 -3.86 17.69
CA VAL A 231 5.87 -3.99 16.23
C VAL A 231 5.50 -2.69 15.53
N ILE A 232 4.41 -2.02 15.92
CA ILE A 232 4.03 -0.71 15.38
C ILE A 232 5.13 0.32 15.62
N ALA A 233 5.66 0.39 16.85
CA ALA A 233 6.75 1.30 17.20
C ALA A 233 8.02 1.02 16.37
N PHE A 234 8.35 -0.25 16.16
CA PHE A 234 9.45 -0.68 15.31
C PHE A 234 9.26 -0.28 13.85
N ILE A 235 8.06 -0.49 13.29
CA ILE A 235 7.72 -0.07 11.92
C ILE A 235 7.89 1.45 11.78
N VAL A 236 7.33 2.24 12.70
CA VAL A 236 7.44 3.71 12.68
C VAL A 236 8.90 4.16 12.76
N PHE A 237 9.72 3.49 13.59
CA PHE A 237 11.13 3.80 13.73
C PHE A 237 11.88 3.56 12.39
N VAL A 238 11.69 2.42 11.77
CA VAL A 238 12.37 2.06 10.51
C VAL A 238 11.88 2.90 9.33
N GLU A 239 10.57 3.14 9.21
CA GLU A 239 10.00 3.97 8.14
C GLU A 239 10.45 5.44 8.19
N ARG A 240 10.79 5.94 9.40
CA ARG A 240 11.38 7.28 9.57
C ARG A 240 12.88 7.31 9.40
N ALA A 241 13.54 6.17 9.41
CA ALA A 241 14.97 6.07 9.26
C ALA A 241 15.41 6.47 7.84
N GLN A 242 16.39 7.36 7.76
CA GLN A 242 16.92 7.83 6.48
C GLN A 242 18.44 8.00 6.53
N ARG A 243 19.11 7.62 5.48
CA ARG A 243 20.53 7.94 5.26
C ARG A 243 20.63 9.31 4.62
N ARG A 244 21.27 10.27 5.29
CA ARG A 244 21.46 11.63 4.79
C ARG A 244 22.84 11.72 4.14
N LEU A 245 22.87 11.90 2.80
CA LEU A 245 24.10 12.17 2.07
C LEU A 245 24.35 13.68 2.07
N LEU A 246 25.55 14.09 2.50
CA LEU A 246 25.93 15.50 2.53
C LEU A 246 26.19 16.01 1.12
N ILE A 247 25.50 17.08 0.72
CA ILE A 247 25.72 17.79 -0.52
C ILE A 247 26.21 19.18 -0.18
N GLN A 248 27.26 19.62 -0.86
CA GLN A 248 27.78 20.98 -0.75
C GLN A 248 27.57 21.74 -2.06
N TYR A 249 27.09 22.96 -1.94
CA TYR A 249 27.01 23.89 -3.05
C TYR A 249 28.16 24.89 -2.98
N PRO A 250 28.76 25.27 -4.12
CA PRO A 250 29.82 26.26 -4.14
C PRO A 250 29.31 27.61 -3.60
N LYS A 251 30.23 28.36 -2.98
CA LYS A 251 29.94 29.71 -2.50
C LYS A 251 29.53 30.57 -3.69
N ARG A 252 28.37 31.22 -3.63
CA ARG A 252 27.93 32.23 -4.59
C ARG A 252 28.32 33.60 -4.06
N GLN A 253 29.08 34.31 -4.86
CA GLN A 253 29.41 35.73 -4.60
C GLN A 253 28.35 36.59 -5.32
N THR A 254 27.53 37.31 -4.57
CA THR A 254 26.56 38.26 -5.11
C THR A 254 26.96 39.63 -4.62
N GLY A 255 27.68 40.36 -5.48
CA GLY A 255 28.26 41.68 -5.13
C GLY A 255 29.34 41.51 -4.05
N ASN A 256 29.32 42.39 -3.05
CA ASN A 256 30.29 42.41 -1.94
C ASN A 256 30.01 41.42 -0.81
N GLN A 257 28.91 40.62 -0.90
CA GLN A 257 28.54 39.62 0.12
C GLN A 257 28.87 38.23 -0.38
N VAL A 258 29.71 37.51 0.36
CA VAL A 258 30.00 36.10 0.12
C VAL A 258 28.96 35.29 0.90
N ALA A 259 27.97 34.73 0.20
CA ALA A 259 27.05 33.78 0.80
C ALA A 259 27.81 32.54 1.27
N GLN A 260 27.61 32.12 2.52
CA GLN A 260 28.22 30.88 3.03
C GLN A 260 27.79 29.70 2.16
N ALA A 261 28.71 28.73 1.99
CA ALA A 261 28.40 27.47 1.31
C ALA A 261 27.21 26.78 2.00
N GLU A 262 26.13 26.66 1.27
CA GLU A 262 24.93 25.98 1.79
C GLU A 262 25.19 24.48 1.84
N LYS A 263 25.11 23.90 3.04
CA LYS A 263 25.18 22.46 3.27
C LYS A 263 23.77 21.91 3.22
N SER A 264 23.48 21.13 2.21
CA SER A 264 22.21 20.43 2.06
C SER A 264 22.43 18.92 2.23
N HIS A 265 21.35 18.18 2.43
CA HIS A 265 21.43 16.73 2.58
C HIS A 265 20.43 16.08 1.63
N LEU A 266 20.88 15.05 0.89
CA LEU A 266 19.99 14.17 0.14
C LEU A 266 19.49 13.06 1.07
N PRO A 267 18.21 13.05 1.44
CA PRO A 267 17.67 12.00 2.29
C PRO A 267 17.35 10.75 1.44
N LEU A 268 17.98 9.64 1.75
CA LEU A 268 17.62 8.32 1.22
C LEU A 268 16.88 7.56 2.32
N LYS A 269 15.59 7.29 2.14
CA LYS A 269 14.79 6.50 3.09
C LYS A 269 15.35 5.08 3.16
N LEU A 270 15.32 4.46 4.35
CA LEU A 270 15.74 3.07 4.55
C LEU A 270 14.83 2.13 3.75
N ASN A 271 13.53 2.39 3.78
CA ASN A 271 12.54 1.73 2.94
C ASN A 271 12.12 2.68 1.82
N THR A 272 12.89 2.70 0.71
CA THR A 272 12.59 3.54 -0.46
C THR A 272 11.39 3.00 -1.25
N SER A 273 11.18 1.68 -1.23
CA SER A 273 10.09 1.00 -1.94
C SER A 273 8.74 1.09 -1.21
N GLY A 274 8.72 1.48 0.08
CA GLY A 274 7.49 1.58 0.88
C GLY A 274 6.81 0.23 1.09
N VAL A 275 5.47 0.24 1.07
CA VAL A 275 4.63 -0.96 1.28
C VAL A 275 4.30 -1.72 -0.02
N ILE A 276 4.75 -1.23 -1.16
CA ILE A 276 4.40 -1.78 -2.48
C ILE A 276 4.93 -3.21 -2.68
N PRO A 277 6.20 -3.55 -2.32
CA PRO A 277 6.73 -4.90 -2.53
C PRO A 277 5.93 -6.02 -1.86
N PRO A 278 5.53 -5.93 -0.57
CA PRO A 278 4.68 -6.94 0.04
C PRO A 278 3.30 -7.08 -0.62
N ILE A 279 2.70 -5.96 -1.05
CA ILE A 279 1.41 -5.98 -1.76
C ILE A 279 1.56 -6.70 -3.10
N PHE A 280 2.65 -6.45 -3.82
CA PHE A 280 2.94 -7.10 -5.09
C PHE A 280 3.22 -8.60 -4.92
N ALA A 281 4.04 -8.96 -3.95
CA ALA A 281 4.33 -10.35 -3.63
C ALA A 281 3.05 -11.14 -3.31
N SER A 282 2.19 -10.59 -2.46
CA SER A 282 0.93 -11.22 -2.10
C SER A 282 -0.05 -11.31 -3.28
N SER A 283 -0.17 -10.26 -4.09
CA SER A 283 -1.03 -10.28 -5.29
C SER A 283 -0.59 -11.32 -6.31
N LEU A 284 0.72 -11.49 -6.50
CA LEU A 284 1.26 -12.49 -7.42
C LEU A 284 1.02 -13.92 -6.92
N LEU A 285 1.18 -14.16 -5.61
CA LEU A 285 0.91 -15.47 -5.01
C LEU A 285 -0.56 -15.85 -5.04
N LEU A 286 -1.47 -14.87 -5.02
CA LEU A 286 -2.90 -15.11 -5.13
C LEU A 286 -3.35 -15.57 -6.52
N LEU A 287 -2.64 -15.22 -7.60
CA LEU A 287 -3.03 -15.60 -8.96
C LEU A 287 -3.14 -17.12 -9.16
N PRO A 288 -2.11 -17.95 -8.85
CA PRO A 288 -2.19 -19.40 -8.98
C PRO A 288 -3.31 -20.01 -8.13
N ILE A 289 -3.48 -19.52 -6.91
CA ILE A 289 -4.49 -19.99 -5.96
C ILE A 289 -5.90 -19.68 -6.49
N THR A 290 -6.09 -18.50 -7.06
CA THR A 290 -7.35 -18.11 -7.68
C THR A 290 -7.68 -19.03 -8.85
N VAL A 291 -6.71 -19.29 -9.73
CA VAL A 291 -6.87 -20.22 -10.87
C VAL A 291 -7.22 -21.63 -10.42
N ALA A 292 -6.60 -22.11 -9.36
CA ALA A 292 -6.88 -23.45 -8.82
C ALA A 292 -8.29 -23.56 -8.21
N ASN A 293 -8.75 -22.51 -7.52
CA ASN A 293 -10.11 -22.47 -7.00
C ASN A 293 -11.17 -22.48 -8.12
N PHE A 294 -10.84 -21.98 -9.34
CA PHE A 294 -11.73 -22.06 -10.50
C PHE A 294 -11.89 -23.46 -11.03
N SER A 295 -10.86 -24.30 -10.90
CA SER A 295 -10.91 -25.69 -11.37
C SER A 295 -11.71 -26.62 -10.46
N GLN A 296 -12.25 -26.15 -9.32
CA GLN A 296 -13.06 -26.92 -8.36
C GLN A 296 -12.42 -28.26 -7.93
N GLY A 297 -11.10 -28.30 -7.87
CA GLY A 297 -10.37 -29.55 -7.60
C GLY A 297 -10.36 -30.56 -8.78
N GLN A 298 -11.02 -30.27 -9.89
CA GLN A 298 -10.98 -31.06 -11.13
C GLN A 298 -9.85 -30.64 -12.07
N GLY A 299 -8.97 -29.73 -11.61
CA GLY A 299 -7.77 -29.32 -12.33
C GLY A 299 -6.75 -30.46 -12.45
N PRO A 300 -5.75 -30.31 -13.34
CA PRO A 300 -4.66 -31.26 -13.44
C PRO A 300 -3.98 -31.45 -12.08
N ASP A 301 -3.52 -32.68 -11.78
CA ASP A 301 -2.92 -33.04 -10.48
C ASP A 301 -1.76 -32.13 -10.06
N TRP A 302 -0.99 -31.63 -11.02
CA TRP A 302 0.09 -30.67 -10.74
C TRP A 302 -0.41 -29.34 -10.16
N LEU A 303 -1.60 -28.89 -10.56
CA LEU A 303 -2.19 -27.64 -10.04
C LEU A 303 -2.63 -27.81 -8.59
N ASN A 304 -3.28 -28.94 -8.27
CA ASN A 304 -3.66 -29.28 -6.90
C ASN A 304 -2.44 -29.46 -6.00
N TYR A 305 -1.36 -30.03 -6.53
CA TYR A 305 -0.10 -30.17 -5.80
C TYR A 305 0.56 -28.81 -5.50
N ILE A 306 0.61 -27.91 -6.49
CA ILE A 306 1.13 -26.54 -6.31
C ILE A 306 0.31 -25.77 -5.29
N THR A 307 -1.02 -25.85 -5.34
CA THR A 307 -1.87 -25.13 -4.37
C THR A 307 -1.78 -25.69 -2.96
N ALA A 308 -1.59 -26.98 -2.80
CA ALA A 308 -1.31 -27.60 -1.50
C ALA A 308 0.02 -27.09 -0.90
N LEU A 309 1.05 -26.95 -1.74
CA LEU A 309 2.35 -26.43 -1.34
C LEU A 309 2.35 -24.91 -1.07
N LEU A 310 1.48 -24.15 -1.78
CA LEU A 310 1.28 -22.72 -1.59
C LEU A 310 0.24 -22.41 -0.51
N GLY A 311 -0.23 -23.42 0.22
CA GLY A 311 -1.13 -23.22 1.37
C GLY A 311 -0.52 -22.28 2.41
N HIS A 312 -1.38 -21.51 3.07
CA HIS A 312 -0.98 -20.58 4.13
C HIS A 312 -0.29 -21.35 5.28
N GLY A 313 0.85 -20.84 5.78
CA GLY A 313 1.63 -21.53 6.82
C GLY A 313 2.62 -22.59 6.30
N GLN A 314 2.60 -22.92 5.01
CA GLN A 314 3.59 -23.84 4.45
C GLN A 314 4.97 -23.17 4.31
N PRO A 315 6.07 -23.89 4.61
CA PRO A 315 7.42 -23.29 4.54
C PRO A 315 7.78 -22.83 3.13
N LEU A 316 7.29 -23.49 2.09
CA LEU A 316 7.50 -23.06 0.70
C LEU A 316 6.80 -21.76 0.39
N PHE A 317 5.57 -21.57 0.88
CA PHE A 317 4.84 -20.30 0.75
C PHE A 317 5.63 -19.14 1.39
N ILE A 318 6.10 -19.33 2.62
CA ILE A 318 6.89 -18.32 3.34
C ILE A 318 8.19 -18.01 2.60
N ALA A 319 8.92 -19.02 2.15
CA ALA A 319 10.17 -18.83 1.42
C ALA A 319 9.96 -18.07 0.10
N LEU A 320 8.94 -18.44 -0.67
CA LEU A 320 8.59 -17.77 -1.93
C LEU A 320 8.11 -16.35 -1.70
N TYR A 321 7.32 -16.12 -0.64
CA TYR A 321 6.83 -14.80 -0.26
C TYR A 321 7.98 -13.86 0.10
N VAL A 322 8.94 -14.32 0.92
CA VAL A 322 10.16 -13.56 1.25
C VAL A 322 10.98 -13.27 -0.01
N ALA A 323 11.20 -14.26 -0.86
CA ALA A 323 11.95 -14.09 -2.11
C ALA A 323 11.29 -13.03 -3.02
N LEU A 324 9.97 -13.05 -3.16
CA LEU A 324 9.22 -12.08 -3.94
C LEU A 324 9.26 -10.68 -3.31
N ILE A 325 9.16 -10.55 -1.99
CA ILE A 325 9.30 -9.25 -1.30
C ILE A 325 10.68 -8.65 -1.59
N VAL A 326 11.74 -9.44 -1.46
CA VAL A 326 13.10 -8.97 -1.73
C VAL A 326 13.25 -8.58 -3.20
N PHE A 327 12.80 -9.43 -4.12
CA PHE A 327 12.83 -9.14 -5.55
C PHE A 327 12.11 -7.83 -5.89
N PHE A 328 10.87 -7.67 -5.44
CA PHE A 328 10.10 -6.46 -5.72
C PHE A 328 10.64 -5.22 -5.01
N ALA A 329 11.28 -5.36 -3.85
CA ALA A 329 11.93 -4.23 -3.17
C ALA A 329 13.07 -3.65 -4.02
N PHE A 330 13.95 -4.50 -4.56
CA PHE A 330 15.01 -4.07 -5.46
C PHE A 330 14.47 -3.54 -6.79
N PHE A 331 13.53 -4.28 -7.38
CA PHE A 331 12.92 -3.92 -8.64
C PHE A 331 12.23 -2.55 -8.57
N TYR A 332 11.40 -2.33 -7.56
CA TYR A 332 10.68 -1.07 -7.40
C TYR A 332 11.61 0.09 -7.09
N THR A 333 12.62 -0.13 -6.27
CA THR A 333 13.63 0.90 -5.98
C THR A 333 14.37 1.32 -7.24
N ALA A 334 14.74 0.38 -8.10
CA ALA A 334 15.42 0.67 -9.38
C ALA A 334 14.54 1.47 -10.36
N ILE A 335 13.22 1.24 -10.35
CA ILE A 335 12.28 1.99 -11.20
C ILE A 335 12.01 3.40 -10.68
N MET A 336 11.89 3.55 -9.34
CA MET A 336 11.49 4.81 -8.72
C MET A 336 12.65 5.80 -8.57
N PHE A 337 13.85 5.30 -8.39
CA PHE A 337 15.02 6.13 -8.16
C PHE A 337 16.11 5.86 -9.21
N ASN A 338 16.36 6.84 -10.06
CA ASN A 338 17.45 6.78 -11.05
C ASN A 338 18.67 7.54 -10.52
N PRO A 339 19.75 6.83 -10.12
CA PRO A 339 20.96 7.46 -9.62
C PRO A 339 21.65 8.39 -10.64
N LYS A 340 21.57 8.06 -11.95
CA LYS A 340 22.17 8.85 -13.03
C LYS A 340 21.50 10.21 -13.17
N ASP A 341 20.16 10.22 -13.26
CA ASP A 341 19.38 11.46 -13.37
C ASP A 341 19.60 12.37 -12.14
N THR A 342 19.68 11.75 -10.95
CA THR A 342 19.94 12.48 -9.70
C THR A 342 21.34 13.10 -9.71
N ALA A 343 22.37 12.36 -10.13
CA ALA A 343 23.74 12.86 -10.21
C ALA A 343 23.89 13.96 -11.26
N GLU A 344 23.22 13.83 -12.42
CA GLU A 344 23.20 14.89 -13.46
C GLU A 344 22.51 16.17 -12.96
N ASN A 345 21.39 16.03 -12.27
CA ASN A 345 20.67 17.16 -11.69
C ASN A 345 21.54 17.86 -10.64
N LEU A 346 22.20 17.10 -9.75
CA LEU A 346 23.16 17.67 -8.80
C LEU A 346 24.27 18.45 -9.52
N LYS A 347 24.83 17.88 -10.57
CA LYS A 347 25.88 18.54 -11.40
C LYS A 347 25.37 19.82 -12.06
N LYS A 348 24.14 19.79 -12.62
CA LYS A 348 23.50 20.98 -13.24
C LYS A 348 23.29 22.12 -12.25
N TYR A 349 22.93 21.80 -11.00
CA TYR A 349 22.74 22.79 -9.94
C TYR A 349 24.05 23.15 -9.19
N GLY A 350 25.20 22.60 -9.61
CA GLY A 350 26.49 22.87 -8.99
C GLY A 350 26.69 22.19 -7.63
N GLY A 351 25.82 21.26 -7.24
CA GLY A 351 25.97 20.47 -6.02
C GLY A 351 26.94 19.31 -6.20
N PHE A 352 27.76 19.04 -5.18
CA PHE A 352 28.68 17.92 -5.17
C PHE A 352 28.74 17.25 -3.82
N ILE A 353 29.08 15.96 -3.83
CA ILE A 353 29.32 15.18 -2.60
C ILE A 353 30.81 15.34 -2.24
N PRO A 354 31.17 15.76 -1.02
CA PRO A 354 32.55 15.93 -0.62
C PRO A 354 33.37 14.65 -0.85
N GLY A 355 34.51 14.79 -1.53
CA GLY A 355 35.40 13.68 -1.84
C GLY A 355 35.04 12.85 -3.07
N ILE A 356 33.94 13.17 -3.78
CA ILE A 356 33.49 12.44 -4.97
C ILE A 356 33.37 13.39 -6.15
N ARG A 357 33.91 12.98 -7.32
CA ARG A 357 33.86 13.78 -8.54
C ARG A 357 32.42 13.89 -9.06
N PRO A 358 31.91 15.11 -9.35
CA PRO A 358 30.57 15.29 -9.90
C PRO A 358 30.38 14.58 -11.23
N GLY A 359 29.19 13.94 -11.41
CA GLY A 359 28.83 13.20 -12.61
C GLY A 359 28.75 11.69 -12.37
N GLU A 360 29.35 10.87 -13.21
CA GLU A 360 29.22 9.41 -13.21
C GLU A 360 29.67 8.76 -11.88
N ARG A 361 30.77 9.22 -11.30
CA ARG A 361 31.25 8.75 -9.99
C ARG A 361 30.25 9.04 -8.86
N THR A 362 29.54 10.16 -8.95
CA THR A 362 28.47 10.47 -7.99
C THR A 362 27.29 9.53 -8.17
N ALA A 363 26.92 9.17 -9.42
CA ALA A 363 25.88 8.19 -9.69
C ALA A 363 26.24 6.80 -9.14
N GLU A 364 27.46 6.32 -9.37
CA GLU A 364 27.98 5.06 -8.83
C GLU A 364 27.92 5.02 -7.29
N TYR A 365 28.30 6.10 -6.64
CA TYR A 365 28.26 6.18 -5.18
C TYR A 365 26.84 6.18 -4.63
N ILE A 366 25.92 6.93 -5.26
CA ILE A 366 24.51 6.94 -4.88
C ILE A 366 23.90 5.54 -5.06
N ASP A 367 24.20 4.86 -6.18
CA ASP A 367 23.73 3.51 -6.46
C ASP A 367 24.26 2.49 -5.43
N TYR A 368 25.54 2.58 -5.10
CA TYR A 368 26.16 1.77 -4.07
C TYR A 368 25.48 1.92 -2.69
N VAL A 369 25.17 3.14 -2.28
CA VAL A 369 24.48 3.40 -1.01
C VAL A 369 23.04 2.93 -1.09
N LEU A 370 22.34 3.21 -2.21
CA LEU A 370 20.95 2.83 -2.43
C LEU A 370 20.74 1.32 -2.36
N THR A 371 21.61 0.56 -3.05
CA THR A 371 21.55 -0.92 -3.05
C THR A 371 21.66 -1.51 -1.64
N ARG A 372 22.58 -0.98 -0.82
CA ARG A 372 22.75 -1.43 0.57
C ARG A 372 21.59 -1.06 1.48
N VAL A 373 21.10 0.17 1.34
CA VAL A 373 19.95 0.65 2.07
C VAL A 373 18.70 -0.16 1.69
N THR A 374 18.51 -0.46 0.40
CA THR A 374 17.42 -1.32 -0.10
C THR A 374 17.52 -2.75 0.43
N ALA A 375 18.73 -3.32 0.54
CA ALA A 375 18.90 -4.67 1.12
C ALA A 375 18.42 -4.72 2.58
N ILE A 376 18.79 -3.72 3.39
CA ILE A 376 18.34 -3.62 4.79
C ILE A 376 16.82 -3.41 4.83
N GLY A 377 16.28 -2.55 3.96
CA GLY A 377 14.84 -2.30 3.84
C GLY A 377 14.06 -3.56 3.43
N ALA A 378 14.57 -4.34 2.48
CA ALA A 378 13.96 -5.59 2.04
C ALA A 378 13.93 -6.66 3.16
N LEU A 379 15.02 -6.80 3.92
CA LEU A 379 15.08 -7.68 5.10
C LEU A 379 14.07 -7.25 6.17
N TYR A 380 13.98 -5.96 6.43
CA TYR A 380 12.99 -5.40 7.33
C TYR A 380 11.56 -5.73 6.89
N LEU A 381 11.22 -5.48 5.60
CA LEU A 381 9.91 -5.80 5.05
C LEU A 381 9.58 -7.29 5.17
N ALA A 382 10.52 -8.17 4.80
CA ALA A 382 10.37 -9.60 4.93
C ALA A 382 10.13 -10.02 6.39
N PHE A 383 10.90 -9.49 7.34
CA PHE A 383 10.75 -9.77 8.76
C PHE A 383 9.36 -9.37 9.27
N VAL A 384 8.93 -8.13 9.01
CA VAL A 384 7.63 -7.63 9.48
C VAL A 384 6.47 -8.40 8.86
N CYS A 385 6.57 -8.80 7.58
CA CYS A 385 5.50 -9.53 6.91
C CYS A 385 5.41 -11.00 7.35
N VAL A 386 6.53 -11.64 7.67
CA VAL A 386 6.56 -13.04 8.09
C VAL A 386 6.28 -13.21 9.59
N LEU A 387 6.57 -12.22 10.40
CA LEU A 387 6.41 -12.29 11.87
C LEU A 387 5.02 -12.78 12.31
N PRO A 388 3.88 -12.23 11.82
CA PRO A 388 2.57 -12.72 12.20
C PRO A 388 2.27 -14.13 11.69
N GLU A 389 2.76 -14.48 10.51
CA GLU A 389 2.64 -15.83 9.96
C GLU A 389 3.30 -16.86 10.87
N PHE A 390 4.47 -16.51 11.39
CA PHE A 390 5.18 -17.33 12.36
C PHE A 390 4.41 -17.45 13.68
N LEU A 391 3.83 -16.34 14.17
CA LEU A 391 3.04 -16.32 15.41
C LEU A 391 1.76 -17.16 15.28
N THR A 392 1.07 -17.12 14.13
CA THR A 392 -0.13 -17.95 13.91
C THR A 392 0.20 -19.42 13.82
N THR A 393 1.28 -19.78 13.11
CA THR A 393 1.65 -21.18 12.86
C THR A 393 2.24 -21.84 14.10
N PHE A 394 3.12 -21.16 14.85
CA PHE A 394 3.84 -21.75 15.98
C PHE A 394 3.20 -21.48 17.35
N ALA A 395 2.58 -20.32 17.55
CA ALA A 395 1.96 -19.96 18.83
C ALA A 395 0.46 -20.25 18.87
N GLY A 396 -0.16 -20.68 17.76
CA GLY A 396 -1.59 -20.96 17.68
C GLY A 396 -2.47 -19.74 17.98
N ILE A 397 -1.89 -18.52 17.89
CA ILE A 397 -2.58 -17.29 18.19
C ILE A 397 -3.37 -16.89 16.94
N PRO A 398 -4.69 -16.79 16.98
CA PRO A 398 -5.47 -16.32 15.86
C PRO A 398 -5.18 -14.83 15.63
N PHE A 399 -4.10 -14.51 14.93
CA PHE A 399 -3.75 -13.15 14.59
C PHE A 399 -4.48 -12.76 13.30
N TYR A 400 -5.59 -12.07 13.44
CA TYR A 400 -6.39 -11.58 12.30
C TYR A 400 -5.69 -10.49 11.48
N PHE A 401 -4.55 -9.99 11.95
CA PHE A 401 -3.76 -8.94 11.26
C PHE A 401 -2.46 -9.52 10.75
N GLY A 402 -2.40 -9.77 9.45
CA GLY A 402 -1.14 -10.10 8.78
C GLY A 402 -0.11 -8.95 8.91
N GLY A 403 1.18 -9.27 8.86
CA GLY A 403 2.25 -8.26 8.93
C GLY A 403 2.14 -7.18 7.85
N THR A 404 1.66 -7.55 6.67
CA THR A 404 1.33 -6.60 5.59
C THR A 404 0.25 -5.61 6.01
N SER A 405 -0.78 -6.06 6.72
CA SER A 405 -1.87 -5.18 7.18
C SER A 405 -1.37 -4.11 8.15
N LEU A 406 -0.56 -4.51 9.15
CA LEU A 406 0.05 -3.57 10.09
C LEU A 406 0.99 -2.58 9.38
N LEU A 407 1.81 -3.08 8.47
CA LEU A 407 2.75 -2.27 7.71
C LEU A 407 2.01 -1.27 6.83
N ILE A 408 0.94 -1.67 6.14
CA ILE A 408 0.10 -0.78 5.33
C ILE A 408 -0.55 0.29 6.20
N VAL A 409 -1.14 -0.10 7.34
CA VAL A 409 -1.79 0.85 8.25
C VAL A 409 -0.81 1.92 8.73
N VAL A 410 0.37 1.53 9.19
CA VAL A 410 1.37 2.48 9.69
C VAL A 410 1.90 3.38 8.58
N SER A 411 2.33 2.80 7.44
CA SER A 411 2.93 3.59 6.35
C SER A 411 1.94 4.54 5.70
N VAL A 412 0.70 4.10 5.44
CA VAL A 412 -0.33 4.97 4.85
C VAL A 412 -0.68 6.11 5.80
N THR A 413 -0.76 5.83 7.12
CA THR A 413 -0.97 6.88 8.12
C THR A 413 0.18 7.88 8.12
N MET A 414 1.43 7.41 8.09
CA MET A 414 2.61 8.27 8.07
C MET A 414 2.69 9.13 6.80
N ASP A 415 2.43 8.54 5.63
CA ASP A 415 2.43 9.27 4.36
C ASP A 415 1.31 10.33 4.32
N THR A 416 0.12 9.98 4.81
CA THR A 416 -1.00 10.92 4.90
C THR A 416 -0.69 12.09 5.83
N VAL A 417 -0.10 11.81 7.01
CA VAL A 417 0.34 12.84 7.96
C VAL A 417 1.43 13.72 7.35
N ALA A 418 2.39 13.15 6.64
CA ALA A 418 3.44 13.90 5.96
C ALA A 418 2.88 14.84 4.88
N GLN A 419 1.89 14.39 4.11
CA GLN A 419 1.20 15.23 3.12
C GLN A 419 0.41 16.35 3.77
N ILE A 420 -0.31 16.09 4.86
CA ILE A 420 -1.00 17.12 5.64
C ILE A 420 -0.02 18.20 6.12
N GLN A 421 1.14 17.77 6.67
CA GLN A 421 2.18 18.70 7.11
C GLN A 421 2.75 19.53 5.95
N GLY A 422 2.99 18.90 4.79
CA GLY A 422 3.44 19.60 3.59
C GLY A 422 2.46 20.68 3.12
N HIS A 423 1.17 20.39 3.09
CA HIS A 423 0.14 21.38 2.74
C HIS A 423 0.02 22.51 3.76
N LEU A 424 0.15 22.22 5.06
CA LEU A 424 0.15 23.25 6.10
C LEU A 424 1.33 24.20 5.97
N LEU A 425 2.53 23.66 5.72
CA LEU A 425 3.73 24.48 5.50
C LEU A 425 3.59 25.37 4.27
N ALA A 426 3.12 24.82 3.14
CA ALA A 426 2.90 25.59 1.91
C ALA A 426 1.96 26.76 2.13
N GLN A 427 0.85 26.58 2.84
CA GLN A 427 -0.09 27.65 3.17
C GLN A 427 0.49 28.70 4.12
N GLN A 428 1.35 28.30 5.06
CA GLN A 428 2.03 29.26 5.95
C GLN A 428 2.99 30.15 5.16
N TYR A 429 3.76 29.57 4.22
CA TYR A 429 4.65 30.32 3.34
C TYR A 429 3.88 31.30 2.44
N GLU A 430 2.77 30.88 1.85
CA GLU A 430 1.92 31.75 1.02
C GLU A 430 1.39 32.95 1.78
N LYS A 431 0.94 32.75 3.04
CA LYS A 431 0.49 33.84 3.91
C LYS A 431 1.63 34.82 4.27
N LEU A 432 2.84 34.30 4.47
CA LEU A 432 4.01 35.14 4.73
C LEU A 432 4.37 35.99 3.50
N ILE A 433 4.40 35.40 2.31
CA ILE A 433 4.67 36.12 1.05
C ILE A 433 3.63 37.21 0.81
N LYS A 434 2.34 36.92 0.97
CA LYS A 434 1.26 37.92 0.85
C LYS A 434 1.41 39.08 1.84
N ARG A 435 1.83 38.83 3.09
CA ARG A 435 2.10 39.88 4.10
C ARG A 435 3.31 40.71 3.75
N THR A 436 4.35 40.12 3.17
CA THR A 436 5.58 40.84 2.78
C THR A 436 5.34 41.73 1.57
N ASN A 437 4.59 41.28 0.57
CA ASN A 437 4.21 42.09 -0.59
C ASN A 437 3.31 43.26 -0.23
N LEU A 438 2.41 43.10 0.74
CA LEU A 438 1.58 44.20 1.24
C LEU A 438 2.37 45.28 2.01
N ARG A 439 3.53 44.90 2.60
CA ARG A 439 4.43 45.89 3.25
C ARG A 439 5.34 46.60 2.25
N GLY A 440 5.71 45.92 1.14
CA GLY A 440 6.51 46.53 0.06
C GLY A 440 5.72 47.52 -0.80
N ALA A 441 4.41 47.31 -0.98
CA ALA A 441 3.54 48.23 -1.72
C ALA A 441 3.12 49.51 -0.94
N ARG A 442 3.49 49.59 0.34
CA ARG A 442 3.22 50.79 1.20
C ARG A 442 4.48 51.66 1.42
N ARG A 443 5.55 51.38 0.74
CA ARG A 443 6.75 52.26 0.59
C ARG A 443 6.84 52.71 -0.85
#